data_2f693a53cda48776c7d4857f6300295f
#
_entry.id   2f693a53cda48776c7d4857f6300295f
#
_cell.length_a   1.000
_cell.length_b   1.000
_cell.length_c   1.000
_cell.angle_alpha   90.00
_cell.angle_beta   90.00
_cell.angle_gamma   90.00
#
_symmetry.space_group_name_H-M   'P 1'
#
loop_
_entity.id
_entity.type
_entity.pdbx_description
1 polymer ?
#
loop_
_entity_poly.entity_id
_entity_poly.type
_entity_poly.pdbx_seq_one_letter_code
_entity_poly.pdbx_strand_id
1 'polypeptide(L)'
;MQQTEHIFVYGLLLFPEVVAAITGEQYQTLDAVLPDHLRRGLSQSPLSAPVPVLTEAAGRSQQGKLLLHVGPAAIRALDFFEEIDSGHYVKKAVRVQANGQWYSAFCYAIGPALQPYISGDWQPEQVSEAQKAHVIQQVIPQMLQALDTTTP
;
A
#
# COMPACT_ATOMS: atom_id res chain seq x y z
N MET A 1 -25.62 4.61 3.16
CA MET A 1 -24.68 4.48 2.02
C MET A 1 -23.27 4.43 2.52
N GLN A 2 -22.49 3.49 2.01
CA GLN A 2 -21.08 3.41 2.34
C GLN A 2 -20.30 4.34 1.43
N GLN A 3 -19.40 5.11 2.01
CA GLN A 3 -18.50 5.96 1.25
C GLN A 3 -17.31 5.14 0.78
N THR A 4 -16.90 5.36 -0.46
CA THR A 4 -15.70 4.75 -1.00
C THR A 4 -14.60 5.80 -1.15
N GLU A 5 -13.36 5.34 -1.18
CA GLU A 5 -12.20 6.19 -1.38
C GLU A 5 -11.30 5.61 -2.44
N HIS A 6 -10.50 6.48 -3.06
CA HIS A 6 -9.45 6.05 -3.98
C HIS A 6 -8.15 5.93 -3.21
N ILE A 7 -7.33 4.93 -3.56
CA ILE A 7 -6.06 4.68 -2.89
C ILE A 7 -4.94 4.67 -3.91
N PHE A 8 -3.93 5.51 -3.71
CA PHE A 8 -2.72 5.46 -4.51
C PHE A 8 -1.79 4.38 -3.94
N VAL A 9 -1.43 3.41 -4.76
CA VAL A 9 -0.59 2.28 -4.38
C VAL A 9 0.70 2.28 -5.19
N TYR A 10 1.79 1.89 -4.53
CA TYR A 10 3.13 1.97 -5.12
C TYR A 10 4.03 0.78 -4.75
N GLY A 11 3.56 -0.12 -3.90
CA GLY A 11 4.33 -1.24 -3.38
C GLY A 11 3.63 -2.58 -3.60
N LEU A 12 3.50 -3.41 -2.57
CA LEU A 12 2.86 -4.72 -2.68
C LEU A 12 1.42 -4.64 -3.19
N LEU A 13 0.73 -3.53 -2.91
CA LEU A 13 -0.64 -3.35 -3.38
C LEU A 13 -0.72 -3.07 -4.87
N LEU A 14 0.41 -2.94 -5.58
CA LEU A 14 0.43 -2.93 -7.04
C LEU A 14 0.03 -4.28 -7.61
N PHE A 15 0.21 -5.36 -6.86
CA PHE A 15 -0.14 -6.70 -7.31
C PHE A 15 -1.63 -6.94 -7.04
N PRO A 16 -2.47 -7.12 -8.09
CA PRO A 16 -3.91 -7.32 -7.88
C PRO A 16 -4.22 -8.54 -7.02
N GLU A 17 -3.43 -9.59 -7.12
CA GLU A 17 -3.60 -10.79 -6.32
C GLU A 17 -3.38 -10.55 -4.83
N VAL A 18 -2.49 -9.61 -4.47
CA VAL A 18 -2.27 -9.24 -3.06
C VAL A 18 -3.48 -8.46 -2.54
N VAL A 19 -3.97 -7.49 -3.31
CA VAL A 19 -5.15 -6.72 -2.93
C VAL A 19 -6.37 -7.64 -2.78
N ALA A 20 -6.57 -8.57 -3.72
CA ALA A 20 -7.68 -9.52 -3.66
C ALA A 20 -7.57 -10.43 -2.44
N ALA A 21 -6.36 -10.86 -2.08
CA ALA A 21 -6.15 -11.70 -0.89
C ALA A 21 -6.51 -10.97 0.39
N ILE A 22 -6.23 -9.66 0.47
CA ILE A 22 -6.52 -8.85 1.66
C ILE A 22 -8.00 -8.50 1.75
N THR A 23 -8.60 -8.06 0.65
CA THR A 23 -9.94 -7.46 0.64
C THR A 23 -11.05 -8.40 0.19
N GLY A 24 -10.70 -9.49 -0.48
CA GLY A 24 -11.67 -10.37 -1.11
C GLY A 24 -12.27 -9.83 -2.40
N GLU A 25 -11.74 -8.72 -2.92
CA GLU A 25 -12.32 -8.04 -4.08
C GLU A 25 -11.24 -7.62 -5.06
N GLN A 26 -11.67 -7.41 -6.30
CA GLN A 26 -10.84 -6.80 -7.34
C GLN A 26 -11.36 -5.39 -7.62
N TYR A 27 -10.45 -4.48 -7.93
CA TYR A 27 -10.78 -3.08 -8.15
C TYR A 27 -10.34 -2.64 -9.53
N GLN A 28 -11.10 -1.73 -10.11
CA GLN A 28 -10.64 -1.00 -11.28
C GLN A 28 -9.46 -0.12 -10.88
N THR A 29 -8.43 -0.09 -11.71
CA THR A 29 -7.23 0.70 -11.44
C THR A 29 -6.91 1.61 -12.60
N LEU A 30 -6.24 2.72 -12.31
CA LEU A 30 -5.68 3.64 -13.30
C LEU A 30 -4.19 3.80 -13.01
N ASP A 31 -3.39 3.91 -14.05
CA ASP A 31 -2.01 4.34 -13.87
C ASP A 31 -2.03 5.78 -13.35
N ALA A 32 -1.22 6.06 -12.35
CA ALA A 32 -1.27 7.34 -11.66
C ALA A 32 0.12 7.82 -11.28
N VAL A 33 0.25 9.14 -11.12
CA VAL A 33 1.50 9.79 -10.74
C VAL A 33 1.23 10.68 -9.53
N LEU A 34 2.04 10.52 -8.51
CA LEU A 34 1.99 11.36 -7.30
C LEU A 34 3.18 12.32 -7.31
N PRO A 35 2.95 13.63 -7.43
CA PRO A 35 4.04 14.61 -7.41
C PRO A 35 4.62 14.78 -6.00
N ASP A 36 5.88 15.24 -5.97
CA ASP A 36 6.60 15.61 -4.73
C ASP A 36 6.79 14.46 -3.76
N HIS A 37 6.84 13.24 -4.28
CA HIS A 37 7.09 12.04 -3.49
C HIS A 37 8.01 11.09 -4.25
N LEU A 38 8.68 10.21 -3.50
CA LEU A 38 9.55 9.19 -4.08
C LEU A 38 9.47 7.92 -3.26
N ARG A 39 9.35 6.80 -3.96
CA ARG A 39 9.40 5.46 -3.37
C ARG A 39 10.84 5.12 -3.03
N ARG A 40 11.07 4.60 -1.81
CA ARG A 40 12.38 4.18 -1.34
C ARG A 40 12.30 2.76 -0.80
N GLY A 41 13.43 2.07 -0.81
CA GLY A 41 13.55 0.75 -0.21
C GLY A 41 13.80 0.82 1.30
N LEU A 42 13.85 -0.35 1.91
CA LEU A 42 14.15 -0.51 3.33
C LEU A 42 15.31 -1.49 3.51
N SER A 43 16.21 -1.19 4.47
CA SER A 43 17.28 -2.12 4.83
C SER A 43 16.75 -3.35 5.57
N GLN A 44 15.60 -3.22 6.23
CA GLN A 44 14.89 -4.33 6.89
C GLN A 44 13.42 -4.24 6.53
N SER A 45 12.86 -5.35 6.09
CA SER A 45 11.45 -5.42 5.73
C SER A 45 10.63 -5.92 6.92
N PRO A 46 9.45 -5.33 7.19
CA PRO A 46 8.54 -5.88 8.20
C PRO A 46 7.83 -7.15 7.76
N LEU A 47 7.96 -7.52 6.47
CA LEU A 47 7.35 -8.73 5.92
C LEU A 47 8.44 -9.66 5.39
N SER A 48 8.03 -10.88 4.99
CA SER A 48 8.94 -11.87 4.38
C SER A 48 9.22 -11.58 2.91
N ALA A 49 9.01 -10.35 2.47
CA ALA A 49 9.27 -9.87 1.11
C ALA A 49 9.78 -8.45 1.19
N PRO A 50 10.60 -8.01 0.21
CA PRO A 50 11.02 -6.61 0.17
C PRO A 50 9.81 -5.71 -0.06
N VAL A 51 9.67 -4.68 0.75
CA VAL A 51 8.58 -3.71 0.62
C VAL A 51 9.16 -2.30 0.63
N PRO A 52 8.50 -1.35 -0.05
CA PRO A 52 8.97 0.03 -0.09
C PRO A 52 8.26 0.89 0.93
N VAL A 53 8.77 2.11 1.04
CA VAL A 53 8.09 3.22 1.71
C VAL A 53 7.97 4.37 0.73
N LEU A 54 7.03 5.28 1.00
CA LEU A 54 6.83 6.50 0.23
C LEU A 54 7.24 7.68 1.07
N THR A 55 8.16 8.50 0.55
CA THR A 55 8.70 9.65 1.26
C THR A 55 8.43 10.93 0.48
N GLU A 56 8.39 12.06 1.17
CA GLU A 56 8.33 13.36 0.50
C GLU A 56 9.64 13.64 -0.22
N ALA A 57 9.54 14.18 -1.44
CA ALA A 57 10.71 14.52 -2.26
C ALA A 57 10.31 15.62 -3.23
N ALA A 58 10.55 16.86 -2.84
CA ALA A 58 10.17 18.03 -3.65
C ALA A 58 10.73 17.94 -5.07
N GLY A 59 9.88 18.19 -6.06
CA GLY A 59 10.27 18.16 -7.46
C GLY A 59 10.37 16.77 -8.09
N ARG A 60 10.19 15.71 -7.29
CA ARG A 60 10.17 14.33 -7.82
C ARG A 60 8.72 13.87 -7.97
N SER A 61 8.54 12.83 -8.76
CA SER A 61 7.22 12.23 -8.96
C SER A 61 7.33 10.71 -8.89
N GLN A 62 6.32 10.09 -8.27
CA GLN A 62 6.29 8.64 -8.14
C GLN A 62 5.15 8.07 -8.95
N GLN A 63 5.49 7.13 -9.83
CA GLN A 63 4.50 6.37 -10.58
C GLN A 63 3.94 5.23 -9.73
N GLY A 64 2.66 4.97 -9.91
CA GLY A 64 1.97 3.90 -9.22
C GLY A 64 0.62 3.66 -9.87
N LYS A 65 -0.32 3.17 -9.08
CA LYS A 65 -1.69 2.94 -9.54
C LYS A 65 -2.68 3.52 -8.55
N LEU A 66 -3.85 3.85 -9.07
CA LEU A 66 -4.97 4.32 -8.26
C LEU A 66 -6.02 3.22 -8.21
N LEU A 67 -6.30 2.70 -7.03
CA LEU A 67 -7.42 1.79 -6.81
C LEU A 67 -8.68 2.63 -6.65
N LEU A 68 -9.71 2.33 -7.45
CA LEU A 68 -10.92 3.15 -7.48
C LEU A 68 -12.01 2.55 -6.61
N HIS A 69 -12.70 3.41 -5.86
CA HIS A 69 -13.92 3.09 -5.13
C HIS A 69 -13.77 1.93 -4.14
N VAL A 70 -12.78 2.06 -3.27
CA VAL A 70 -12.52 1.07 -2.21
C VAL A 70 -13.43 1.37 -1.02
N GLY A 71 -14.19 0.38 -0.58
CA GLY A 71 -15.17 0.55 0.50
C GLY A 71 -14.56 0.45 1.90
N PRO A 72 -15.36 0.79 2.94
CA PRO A 72 -14.84 0.88 4.32
C PRO A 72 -14.30 -0.43 4.87
N ALA A 73 -14.93 -1.56 4.59
CA ALA A 73 -14.46 -2.86 5.08
C ALA A 73 -13.10 -3.23 4.48
N ALA A 74 -12.93 -2.97 3.18
CA ALA A 74 -11.66 -3.21 2.51
C ALA A 74 -10.58 -2.28 3.04
N ILE A 75 -10.89 -1.00 3.24
CA ILE A 75 -9.94 -0.03 3.82
C ILE A 75 -9.48 -0.48 5.20
N ARG A 76 -10.40 -0.98 6.02
CA ARG A 76 -10.05 -1.48 7.35
C ARG A 76 -9.05 -2.63 7.27
N ALA A 77 -9.25 -3.58 6.34
CA ALA A 77 -8.33 -4.68 6.15
C ALA A 77 -6.96 -4.20 5.65
N LEU A 78 -6.95 -3.24 4.72
CA LEU A 78 -5.70 -2.65 4.22
C LEU A 78 -4.97 -1.88 5.31
N ASP A 79 -5.67 -1.11 6.13
CA ASP A 79 -5.07 -0.38 7.26
C ASP A 79 -4.39 -1.36 8.22
N PHE A 80 -5.02 -2.50 8.49
CA PHE A 80 -4.47 -3.51 9.37
C PHE A 80 -3.23 -4.16 8.75
N PHE A 81 -3.28 -4.47 7.45
CA PHE A 81 -2.15 -5.01 6.71
C PHE A 81 -0.94 -4.06 6.74
N GLU A 82 -1.19 -2.75 6.62
CA GLU A 82 -0.14 -1.73 6.61
C GLU A 82 0.34 -1.35 8.01
N GLU A 83 -0.23 -1.96 9.04
CA GLU A 83 0.17 -1.77 10.44
C GLU A 83 0.18 -0.29 10.85
N ILE A 84 -0.93 0.39 10.56
CA ILE A 84 -1.08 1.80 10.91
C ILE A 84 -0.92 2.00 12.43
N ASP A 85 -1.51 1.11 13.24
CA ASP A 85 -1.48 1.25 14.70
C ASP A 85 -0.07 1.11 15.28
N SER A 86 0.82 0.36 14.61
CA SER A 86 2.20 0.19 15.10
C SER A 86 3.15 1.24 14.54
N GLY A 87 2.66 2.15 13.69
CA GLY A 87 3.47 3.25 13.15
C GLY A 87 4.39 2.88 12.00
N HIS A 88 4.19 1.72 11.37
CA HIS A 88 4.96 1.34 10.18
C HIS A 88 4.61 2.24 9.00
N TYR A 89 3.32 2.45 8.77
CA TYR A 89 2.83 3.35 7.71
C TYR A 89 1.79 4.30 8.29
N VAL A 90 1.61 5.42 7.64
CA VAL A 90 0.57 6.40 8.00
C VAL A 90 -0.30 6.68 6.77
N LYS A 91 -1.56 6.93 6.99
CA LYS A 91 -2.48 7.33 5.91
C LYS A 91 -2.28 8.80 5.64
N LYS A 92 -2.06 9.13 4.38
CA LYS A 92 -1.81 10.50 3.95
C LYS A 92 -2.75 10.85 2.82
N ALA A 93 -3.49 11.94 2.97
CA ALA A 93 -4.33 12.48 1.90
C ALA A 93 -3.43 13.08 0.81
N VAL A 94 -3.68 12.70 -0.43
CA VAL A 94 -2.87 13.15 -1.57
C VAL A 94 -3.76 13.47 -2.75
N ARG A 95 -3.19 14.14 -3.74
CA ARG A 95 -3.80 14.32 -5.05
C ARG A 95 -2.87 13.74 -6.09
N VAL A 96 -3.43 12.89 -6.95
CA VAL A 96 -2.67 12.19 -7.99
C VAL A 96 -3.22 12.52 -9.36
N GLN A 97 -2.38 12.40 -10.36
CA GLN A 97 -2.77 12.59 -11.76
C GLN A 97 -2.95 11.24 -12.44
N ALA A 98 -4.10 11.05 -13.08
CA ALA A 98 -4.40 9.84 -13.84
C ALA A 98 -5.30 10.23 -15.02
N ASN A 99 -5.01 9.71 -16.21
CA ASN A 99 -5.80 10.01 -17.41
C ASN A 99 -6.01 11.52 -17.66
N GLY A 100 -5.00 12.33 -17.35
CA GLY A 100 -5.08 13.77 -17.53
C GLY A 100 -5.96 14.51 -16.53
N GLN A 101 -6.38 13.86 -15.47
CA GLN A 101 -7.22 14.44 -14.42
C GLN A 101 -6.59 14.30 -13.06
N TRP A 102 -6.96 15.16 -12.14
CA TRP A 102 -6.57 15.08 -10.73
C TRP A 102 -7.62 14.33 -9.93
N TYR A 103 -7.13 13.41 -9.09
CA TYR A 103 -7.99 12.64 -8.19
C TYR A 103 -7.55 12.86 -6.75
N SER A 104 -8.52 13.03 -5.85
CA SER A 104 -8.25 12.99 -4.42
C SER A 104 -8.18 11.52 -3.99
N ALA A 105 -7.15 11.18 -3.23
CA ALA A 105 -6.90 9.82 -2.78
C ALA A 105 -6.19 9.84 -1.44
N PHE A 106 -5.98 8.67 -0.85
CA PHE A 106 -4.98 8.56 0.22
C PHE A 106 -3.93 7.53 -0.19
N CYS A 107 -2.81 7.54 0.51
CA CYS A 107 -1.78 6.53 0.34
C CYS A 107 -1.23 6.13 1.71
N TYR A 108 -0.53 5.02 1.75
CA TYR A 108 0.17 4.56 2.94
C TYR A 108 1.62 5.03 2.85
N ALA A 109 1.89 6.18 3.46
CA ALA A 109 3.23 6.78 3.45
C ALA A 109 4.07 6.24 4.61
N ILE A 110 5.36 6.55 4.60
CA ILE A 110 6.26 6.06 5.64
C ILE A 110 5.83 6.53 7.03
N GLY A 111 5.77 5.58 7.97
CA GLY A 111 5.52 5.87 9.38
C GLY A 111 6.82 6.01 10.16
N PRO A 112 6.75 6.56 11.39
CA PRO A 112 7.95 6.82 12.18
C PRO A 112 8.75 5.56 12.51
N ALA A 113 8.10 4.40 12.63
CA ALA A 113 8.79 3.15 12.96
C ALA A 113 9.74 2.70 11.86
N LEU A 114 9.51 3.09 10.60
CA LEU A 114 10.35 2.66 9.48
C LEU A 114 11.37 3.71 9.04
N GLN A 115 11.30 4.93 9.57
CA GLN A 115 12.23 6.01 9.19
C GLN A 115 13.71 5.60 9.27
N PRO A 116 14.18 4.91 10.34
CA PRO A 116 15.60 4.56 10.44
C PRO A 116 16.06 3.54 9.41
N TYR A 117 15.15 2.88 8.71
CA TYR A 117 15.49 1.77 7.82
C TYR A 117 15.45 2.14 6.34
N ILE A 118 15.21 3.40 5.99
CA ILE A 118 15.20 3.84 4.59
C ILE A 118 16.54 3.53 3.95
N SER A 119 16.55 2.80 2.83
CA SER A 119 17.78 2.39 2.16
C SER A 119 17.52 2.06 0.70
N GLY A 120 18.19 2.77 -0.22
CA GLY A 120 18.16 2.47 -1.64
C GLY A 120 16.80 2.59 -2.29
N ASP A 121 16.65 1.87 -3.38
CA ASP A 121 15.42 1.84 -4.19
C ASP A 121 14.67 0.53 -3.99
N TRP A 122 13.42 0.53 -4.44
CA TRP A 122 12.61 -0.67 -4.51
C TRP A 122 11.93 -0.71 -5.88
N GLN A 123 11.88 -1.90 -6.48
CA GLN A 123 11.15 -2.14 -7.72
C GLN A 123 10.26 -3.37 -7.53
N PRO A 124 9.08 -3.44 -8.18
CA PRO A 124 8.18 -4.60 -8.03
C PRO A 124 8.86 -5.92 -8.36
N GLU A 125 9.82 -5.91 -9.29
CA GLU A 125 10.55 -7.09 -9.73
C GLU A 125 11.41 -7.71 -8.62
N GLN A 126 11.70 -6.97 -7.57
CA GLN A 126 12.43 -7.49 -6.41
C GLN A 126 11.63 -8.50 -5.60
N VAL A 127 10.30 -8.50 -5.76
CA VAL A 127 9.42 -9.46 -5.09
C VAL A 127 9.32 -10.70 -5.98
N SER A 128 9.90 -11.81 -5.52
CA SER A 128 9.83 -13.07 -6.27
C SER A 128 8.42 -13.66 -6.19
N GLU A 129 8.12 -14.58 -7.12
CA GLU A 129 6.84 -15.30 -7.08
C GLU A 129 6.71 -16.10 -5.78
N ALA A 130 7.80 -16.67 -5.27
CA ALA A 130 7.78 -17.38 -4.00
C ALA A 130 7.48 -16.45 -2.82
N GLN A 131 8.06 -15.27 -2.81
CA GLN A 131 7.79 -14.28 -1.75
C GLN A 131 6.35 -13.79 -1.81
N LYS A 132 5.85 -13.51 -3.00
CA LYS A 132 4.45 -13.11 -3.18
C LYS A 132 3.51 -14.22 -2.73
N ALA A 133 3.79 -15.47 -3.11
CA ALA A 133 2.99 -16.61 -2.67
C ALA A 133 3.00 -16.76 -1.15
N HIS A 134 4.14 -16.54 -0.51
CA HIS A 134 4.24 -16.58 0.95
C HIS A 134 3.36 -15.51 1.60
N VAL A 135 3.39 -14.29 1.09
CA VAL A 135 2.55 -13.20 1.60
C VAL A 135 1.07 -13.58 1.48
N ILE A 136 0.66 -14.07 0.32
CA ILE A 136 -0.75 -14.40 0.06
C ILE A 136 -1.21 -15.63 0.86
N GLN A 137 -0.37 -16.65 0.98
CA GLN A 137 -0.77 -17.95 1.54
C GLN A 137 -0.53 -18.05 3.05
N GLN A 138 0.40 -17.26 3.61
CA GLN A 138 0.78 -17.34 5.01
C GLN A 138 0.53 -16.03 5.77
N VAL A 139 1.07 -14.93 5.27
CA VAL A 139 1.02 -13.64 5.98
C VAL A 139 -0.40 -13.10 6.04
N ILE A 140 -1.06 -13.01 4.90
CA ILE A 140 -2.39 -12.41 4.82
C ILE A 140 -3.45 -13.23 5.56
N PRO A 141 -3.52 -14.57 5.41
CA PRO A 141 -4.51 -15.34 6.18
C PRO A 141 -4.35 -15.21 7.69
N GLN A 142 -3.11 -15.17 8.19
CA GLN A 142 -2.86 -14.96 9.62
C GLN A 142 -3.27 -13.57 10.06
N MET A 143 -3.01 -12.56 9.22
CA MET A 143 -3.40 -11.19 9.48
C MET A 143 -4.92 -11.05 9.51
N LEU A 144 -5.64 -11.65 8.56
CA LEU A 144 -7.11 -11.61 8.54
C LEU A 144 -7.71 -12.29 9.76
N GLN A 145 -7.11 -13.38 10.22
CA GLN A 145 -7.52 -14.06 11.42
C GLN A 145 -7.35 -13.17 12.65
N ALA A 146 -6.21 -12.47 12.74
CA ALA A 146 -5.97 -11.50 13.80
C ALA A 146 -6.95 -10.34 13.76
N LEU A 147 -7.29 -9.85 12.57
CA LEU A 147 -8.25 -8.77 12.40
C LEU A 147 -9.65 -9.19 12.90
N ASP A 148 -10.08 -10.42 12.60
CA ASP A 148 -11.36 -10.94 13.07
C ASP A 148 -11.42 -10.99 14.59
N THR A 149 -10.32 -11.37 15.24
CA THR A 149 -10.30 -11.45 16.72
C THR A 149 -10.26 -10.08 17.38
N THR A 150 -9.87 -9.02 16.68
CA THR A 150 -9.88 -7.65 17.21
C THR A 150 -11.17 -6.92 16.93
N THR A 151 -12.08 -7.50 16.15
CA THR A 151 -13.37 -6.91 15.84
C THR A 151 -14.34 -7.14 16.99
N PRO A 152 -14.96 -6.08 17.54
CA PRO A 152 -15.96 -6.24 18.59
C PRO A 152 -17.18 -7.01 18.13
#